data_896a5bb9a01695abb303a0116de61f8e
#
_entry.id   896a5bb9a01695abb303a0116de61f8e
#
_cell.length_a   1.000
_cell.length_b   1.000
_cell.length_c   1.000
_cell.angle_alpha   90.00
_cell.angle_beta   90.00
_cell.angle_gamma   90.00
#
_symmetry.space_group_name_H-M   'P 1'
#
loop_
_entity.id
_entity.type
_entity.pdbx_description
1 polymer ?
#
loop_
_entity_poly.entity_id
_entity_poly.type
_entity_poly.pdbx_seq_one_letter_code
_entity_poly.pdbx_strand_id
1 'polypeptide(L)'
;MDQKALEDYVNLPDPHYGYTLVSKEEHHDSTVYTINMTSLKWLDDSEVDKTIWWHMVTITTPKVYKNAQMKKSCFLLLAGGRNDGLEKPAEYSADQIRTLAVTTGSYKHPFGMKNITENSLFAYVLWRFINDPTTALDWIIQFPMVKATVRALDTVADFLLKQTGEDIQITKFMILGSSKRGWIAWLTAAIDKRVVSFVSVVMDVLNIVENLHHQFRSYCGWSFALAPFYYINITQQIDHPRFELIASNIDPLKYNELYINKTKYLLVASGDEMGQPDNSYYYFNQLTGEKYLRIIPNMNHDLAFYEDSIGIPIATFYFITMQNQQHPQVHWNRTVKNTGGTIYFSTDQEPSLIYAYYANTNDDTRRDFRMHVLSGQKAKRNSIKWNRAKVKKVFPTYLTIECLAEQILHQSSLKKSTHVYKKEIKYPDKGWTGFFIEATYSGFEDSSEKLIITSELHIIPETFPCEDCVREECYSKLV
;
A
#
# COMPACT_ATOMS: atom_id res chain seq x y z
N MET A 1 10.00 12.69 19.62
CA MET A 1 8.90 12.92 18.65
C MET A 1 7.69 12.18 19.15
N ASP A 2 6.54 12.80 19.18
CA ASP A 2 5.37 12.22 19.83
C ASP A 2 4.61 11.32 18.84
N GLN A 3 5.02 10.04 18.72
CA GLN A 3 4.31 9.01 17.94
C GLN A 3 2.88 8.79 18.45
N LYS A 4 2.51 9.41 19.57
CA LYS A 4 1.18 9.30 20.17
C LYS A 4 0.16 10.24 19.51
N ALA A 5 0.58 11.27 18.78
CA ALA A 5 -0.36 12.28 18.26
C ALA A 5 -1.51 11.65 17.42
N LEU A 6 -1.22 10.67 16.57
CA LEU A 6 -2.24 9.94 15.81
C LEU A 6 -3.13 9.10 16.74
N GLU A 7 -2.54 8.35 17.66
CA GLU A 7 -3.29 7.50 18.62
C GLU A 7 -4.19 8.36 19.51
N ASP A 8 -3.66 9.47 20.05
CA ASP A 8 -4.40 10.40 20.88
C ASP A 8 -5.59 11.02 20.11
N TYR A 9 -5.36 11.46 18.86
CA TYR A 9 -6.43 12.00 18.01
C TYR A 9 -7.54 10.96 17.76
N VAL A 10 -7.19 9.73 17.44
CA VAL A 10 -8.17 8.67 17.15
C VAL A 10 -8.97 8.29 18.40
N ASN A 11 -8.33 8.28 19.55
CA ASN A 11 -8.96 7.92 20.84
C ASN A 11 -9.80 9.06 21.43
N LEU A 12 -9.70 10.29 20.94
CA LEU A 12 -10.59 11.36 21.40
C LEU A 12 -12.05 10.98 21.17
N PRO A 13 -12.91 11.02 22.21
CA PRO A 13 -14.33 10.80 22.05
C PRO A 13 -14.94 11.77 21.05
N ASP A 14 -15.88 11.26 20.23
CA ASP A 14 -16.60 12.09 19.28
C ASP A 14 -18.11 11.84 19.45
N PRO A 15 -18.88 12.85 19.89
CA PRO A 15 -20.32 12.69 20.15
C PRO A 15 -21.14 12.50 18.87
N HIS A 16 -20.54 12.75 17.70
CA HIS A 16 -21.20 12.58 16.40
C HIS A 16 -21.13 11.14 15.89
N TYR A 17 -20.27 10.30 16.49
CA TYR A 17 -20.19 8.91 16.08
C TYR A 17 -21.49 8.14 16.35
N GLY A 18 -21.96 7.49 15.31
CA GLY A 18 -23.13 6.63 15.38
C GLY A 18 -23.42 5.97 14.04
N TYR A 19 -24.32 5.01 14.03
CA TYR A 19 -24.70 4.32 12.80
C TYR A 19 -26.15 3.88 12.80
N THR A 20 -26.74 3.74 11.60
CA THR A 20 -28.09 3.24 11.38
C THR A 20 -28.12 2.23 10.25
N LEU A 21 -28.91 1.18 10.39
CA LEU A 21 -29.16 0.22 9.31
C LEU A 21 -30.04 0.87 8.25
N VAL A 22 -29.59 0.86 7.00
CA VAL A 22 -30.31 1.38 5.84
C VAL A 22 -31.10 0.27 5.15
N SER A 23 -30.44 -0.87 4.86
CA SER A 23 -31.08 -2.02 4.22
C SER A 23 -30.45 -3.34 4.70
N LYS A 24 -31.25 -4.40 4.60
CA LYS A 24 -30.84 -5.80 4.74
C LYS A 24 -31.35 -6.56 3.54
N GLU A 25 -30.46 -7.27 2.86
CA GLU A 25 -30.77 -8.06 1.67
C GLU A 25 -30.31 -9.50 1.88
N GLU A 26 -31.24 -10.44 1.70
CA GLU A 26 -30.96 -11.87 1.83
C GLU A 26 -30.70 -12.47 0.45
N HIS A 27 -29.50 -13.01 0.25
CA HIS A 27 -29.12 -13.76 -0.94
C HIS A 27 -29.08 -15.26 -0.64
N HIS A 28 -28.90 -16.10 -1.67
CA HIS A 28 -28.84 -17.56 -1.52
C HIS A 28 -27.73 -18.00 -0.56
N ASP A 29 -26.56 -17.41 -0.66
CA ASP A 29 -25.32 -17.79 0.04
C ASP A 29 -24.87 -16.76 1.10
N SER A 30 -25.49 -15.59 1.16
CA SER A 30 -25.04 -14.47 1.98
C SER A 30 -26.19 -13.59 2.44
N THR A 31 -25.90 -12.75 3.42
CA THR A 31 -26.74 -11.63 3.84
C THR A 31 -25.92 -10.34 3.72
N VAL A 32 -26.48 -9.33 3.07
CA VAL A 32 -25.86 -8.02 2.89
C VAL A 32 -26.56 -6.98 3.72
N TYR A 33 -25.83 -6.25 4.53
CA TYR A 33 -26.31 -5.12 5.31
C TYR A 33 -25.68 -3.83 4.80
N THR A 34 -26.48 -2.80 4.59
CA THR A 34 -26.01 -1.46 4.28
C THR A 34 -26.26 -0.55 5.47
N ILE A 35 -25.22 0.09 5.96
CA ILE A 35 -25.22 0.92 7.17
C ILE A 35 -24.78 2.32 6.79
N ASN A 36 -25.52 3.34 7.25
CA ASN A 36 -25.05 4.72 7.25
C ASN A 36 -24.35 4.98 8.59
N MET A 37 -23.04 5.25 8.53
CA MET A 37 -22.19 5.52 9.68
C MET A 37 -21.71 6.98 9.65
N THR A 38 -22.01 7.75 10.66
CA THR A 38 -21.31 9.00 10.96
C THR A 38 -20.07 8.67 11.79
N SER A 39 -18.88 8.99 11.27
CA SER A 39 -17.63 8.58 11.92
C SER A 39 -17.09 9.61 12.90
N LEU A 40 -17.15 10.90 12.55
CA LEU A 40 -16.57 11.97 13.34
C LEU A 40 -17.00 13.36 12.84
N LYS A 41 -16.71 14.39 13.65
CA LYS A 41 -16.61 15.77 13.20
C LYS A 41 -15.11 16.12 13.02
N TRP A 42 -14.76 16.63 11.82
CA TRP A 42 -13.40 17.11 11.49
C TRP A 42 -13.38 18.61 11.38
N LEU A 43 -12.57 19.29 12.20
CA LEU A 43 -12.43 20.74 12.26
C LEU A 43 -13.78 21.43 12.54
N ASP A 44 -13.90 22.69 12.22
CA ASP A 44 -15.15 23.44 12.38
C ASP A 44 -15.61 24.11 11.06
N ASP A 45 -16.84 24.64 11.09
CA ASP A 45 -17.51 25.20 9.91
C ASP A 45 -16.87 26.51 9.41
N SER A 46 -15.93 27.10 10.17
CA SER A 46 -15.13 28.25 9.73
C SER A 46 -13.92 27.82 8.90
N GLU A 47 -13.51 26.57 9.01
CA GLU A 47 -12.28 26.02 8.40
C GLU A 47 -12.59 25.16 7.17
N VAL A 48 -13.65 24.35 7.24
CA VAL A 48 -14.07 23.44 6.15
C VAL A 48 -15.57 23.47 5.97
N ASP A 49 -16.06 23.21 4.78
CA ASP A 49 -17.49 23.24 4.44
C ASP A 49 -18.25 21.95 4.77
N LYS A 50 -17.54 20.85 5.05
CA LYS A 50 -18.10 19.56 5.47
C LYS A 50 -17.35 19.01 6.67
N THR A 51 -17.78 19.40 7.83
CA THR A 51 -17.19 18.99 9.11
C THR A 51 -17.63 17.59 9.54
N ILE A 52 -18.88 17.22 9.28
CA ILE A 52 -19.43 15.91 9.64
C ILE A 52 -19.10 14.88 8.55
N TRP A 53 -18.36 13.84 8.93
CA TRP A 53 -18.01 12.76 8.03
C TRP A 53 -18.94 11.57 8.22
N TRP A 54 -19.55 11.13 7.13
CA TRP A 54 -20.40 9.96 7.11
C TRP A 54 -20.01 9.01 5.95
N HIS A 55 -20.32 7.74 6.10
CA HIS A 55 -19.91 6.68 5.19
C HIS A 55 -21.01 5.65 5.03
N MET A 56 -21.15 5.11 3.83
CA MET A 56 -21.89 3.88 3.62
C MET A 56 -20.97 2.69 3.88
N VAL A 57 -21.33 1.88 4.86
CA VAL A 57 -20.63 0.64 5.21
C VAL A 57 -21.48 -0.53 4.74
N THR A 58 -20.95 -1.35 3.83
CA THR A 58 -21.60 -2.58 3.39
C THR A 58 -20.95 -3.76 4.09
N ILE A 59 -21.75 -4.56 4.80
CA ILE A 59 -21.33 -5.77 5.50
C ILE A 59 -21.97 -6.96 4.81
N THR A 60 -21.14 -7.86 4.29
CA THR A 60 -21.61 -9.12 3.70
C THR A 60 -21.20 -10.28 4.61
N THR A 61 -22.19 -11.03 5.10
CA THR A 61 -21.98 -12.20 5.94
C THR A 61 -22.36 -13.46 5.16
N PRO A 62 -21.46 -14.46 5.04
CA PRO A 62 -21.80 -15.73 4.42
C PRO A 62 -22.78 -16.52 5.29
N LYS A 63 -23.69 -17.29 4.69
CA LYS A 63 -24.58 -18.21 5.41
C LYS A 63 -23.84 -19.45 5.93
N VAL A 64 -22.74 -19.80 5.26
CA VAL A 64 -21.89 -20.93 5.66
C VAL A 64 -20.44 -20.45 5.79
N TYR A 65 -19.90 -20.54 6.97
CA TYR A 65 -18.49 -20.23 7.24
C TYR A 65 -17.61 -21.45 7.05
N LYS A 66 -16.42 -21.26 6.49
CA LYS A 66 -15.45 -22.34 6.30
C LYS A 66 -15.07 -23.04 7.62
N ASN A 67 -14.97 -22.28 8.70
CA ASN A 67 -14.74 -22.77 10.06
C ASN A 67 -15.11 -21.71 11.11
N ALA A 68 -15.04 -22.09 12.39
CA ALA A 68 -15.41 -21.22 13.50
C ALA A 68 -14.49 -20.00 13.67
N GLN A 69 -13.23 -20.05 13.19
CA GLN A 69 -12.33 -18.90 13.28
C GLN A 69 -12.76 -17.79 12.32
N MET A 70 -13.32 -18.16 11.15
CA MET A 70 -13.81 -17.19 10.18
C MET A 70 -15.00 -16.36 10.68
N LYS A 71 -15.78 -16.87 11.65
CA LYS A 71 -16.82 -16.09 12.36
C LYS A 71 -16.24 -15.00 13.27
N LYS A 72 -14.95 -15.04 13.56
CA LYS A 72 -14.24 -14.05 14.40
C LYS A 72 -13.37 -13.09 13.61
N SER A 73 -13.31 -13.25 12.31
CA SER A 73 -12.47 -12.47 11.42
C SER A 73 -13.27 -11.72 10.36
N CYS A 74 -12.75 -10.58 9.97
CA CYS A 74 -13.35 -9.73 8.96
C CYS A 74 -12.27 -9.23 7.99
N PHE A 75 -12.60 -9.23 6.71
CA PHE A 75 -11.85 -8.55 5.66
C PHE A 75 -12.49 -7.19 5.39
N LEU A 76 -11.76 -6.11 5.67
CA LEU A 76 -12.21 -4.74 5.45
C LEU A 76 -11.54 -4.14 4.22
N LEU A 77 -12.30 -3.80 3.20
CA LEU A 77 -11.84 -3.03 2.05
C LEU A 77 -12.11 -1.54 2.25
N LEU A 78 -11.06 -0.74 2.28
CA LEU A 78 -11.15 0.71 2.23
C LEU A 78 -11.32 1.16 0.77
N ALA A 79 -12.56 1.42 0.38
CA ALA A 79 -12.89 1.81 -0.98
C ALA A 79 -12.78 3.34 -1.18
N GLY A 80 -12.54 3.76 -2.42
CA GLY A 80 -12.75 5.13 -2.85
C GLY A 80 -14.22 5.42 -3.12
N GLY A 81 -14.59 6.69 -3.16
CA GLY A 81 -15.95 7.10 -3.48
C GLY A 81 -16.07 8.61 -3.61
N ARG A 82 -17.25 9.08 -3.98
CA ARG A 82 -17.61 10.50 -4.01
C ARG A 82 -18.47 10.83 -2.80
N ASN A 83 -18.37 12.04 -2.32
CA ASN A 83 -19.20 12.54 -1.20
C ASN A 83 -20.37 13.40 -1.72
N ASP A 84 -20.97 13.02 -2.83
CA ASP A 84 -22.11 13.70 -3.42
C ASP A 84 -23.47 13.01 -3.13
N GLY A 85 -23.45 11.89 -2.39
CA GLY A 85 -24.62 11.13 -2.00
C GLY A 85 -25.27 10.32 -3.13
N LEU A 86 -24.66 10.25 -4.30
CA LEU A 86 -25.21 9.61 -5.49
C LEU A 86 -24.72 8.19 -5.74
N GLU A 87 -23.63 7.76 -5.10
CA GLU A 87 -23.07 6.42 -5.30
C GLU A 87 -23.77 5.38 -4.43
N LYS A 88 -24.39 4.39 -5.06
CA LYS A 88 -24.71 3.14 -4.39
C LYS A 88 -23.43 2.34 -4.16
N PRO A 89 -23.28 1.67 -3.00
CA PRO A 89 -22.17 0.73 -2.81
C PRO A 89 -22.20 -0.31 -3.92
N ALA A 90 -21.06 -0.60 -4.56
CA ALA A 90 -21.03 -1.70 -5.52
C ALA A 90 -21.20 -3.03 -4.77
N GLU A 91 -21.92 -3.97 -5.38
CA GLU A 91 -22.10 -5.32 -4.86
C GLU A 91 -20.74 -6.07 -4.90
N TYR A 92 -20.35 -6.70 -3.79
CA TYR A 92 -19.16 -7.52 -3.66
C TYR A 92 -19.50 -8.88 -3.04
N SER A 93 -18.60 -9.84 -3.28
CA SER A 93 -18.75 -11.21 -2.79
C SER A 93 -18.71 -11.33 -1.27
N ALA A 94 -19.25 -12.43 -0.78
CA ALA A 94 -19.71 -12.76 0.56
C ALA A 94 -18.77 -12.58 1.76
N ASP A 95 -17.52 -12.14 1.60
CA ASP A 95 -16.56 -12.00 2.71
C ASP A 95 -15.97 -10.59 2.83
N GLN A 96 -16.58 -9.59 2.19
CA GLN A 96 -16.02 -8.24 2.08
C GLN A 96 -16.85 -7.20 2.81
N ILE A 97 -16.21 -6.36 3.60
CA ILE A 97 -16.78 -5.17 4.22
C ILE A 97 -16.25 -3.96 3.49
N ARG A 98 -17.15 -3.09 3.06
CA ARG A 98 -16.82 -1.85 2.38
C ARG A 98 -17.01 -0.65 3.29
N THR A 99 -15.94 0.12 3.49
CA THR A 99 -16.05 1.52 3.90
C THR A 99 -15.70 2.41 2.72
N LEU A 100 -16.58 3.35 2.39
CA LEU A 100 -16.25 4.43 1.50
C LEU A 100 -15.34 5.40 2.25
N ALA A 101 -14.14 5.65 1.73
CA ALA A 101 -13.34 6.74 2.23
C ALA A 101 -13.96 8.05 1.74
N VAL A 102 -14.07 9.00 2.65
CA VAL A 102 -14.66 10.28 2.40
C VAL A 102 -13.78 11.11 1.48
N THR A 103 -14.36 11.67 0.46
CA THR A 103 -13.84 12.87 -0.17
C THR A 103 -14.48 14.06 0.54
N THR A 104 -13.70 14.88 1.19
CA THR A 104 -14.17 16.12 1.80
C THR A 104 -14.67 17.09 0.72
N GLY A 105 -15.72 17.80 1.02
CA GLY A 105 -16.28 18.79 0.11
C GLY A 105 -15.39 19.99 -0.13
N SER A 106 -15.88 20.92 -0.93
CA SER A 106 -15.16 22.13 -1.29
C SER A 106 -14.88 23.01 -0.07
N TYR A 107 -13.64 23.39 0.14
CA TYR A 107 -13.22 24.41 1.09
C TYR A 107 -12.65 25.60 0.29
N LYS A 108 -12.53 26.75 0.94
CA LYS A 108 -11.91 27.93 0.30
C LYS A 108 -10.44 27.64 0.02
N HIS A 109 -10.11 27.27 -1.21
CA HIS A 109 -8.75 27.06 -1.64
C HIS A 109 -8.04 28.39 -1.84
N PRO A 110 -6.83 28.58 -1.28
CA PRO A 110 -6.09 29.85 -1.39
C PRO A 110 -5.77 30.24 -2.82
N PHE A 111 -5.79 29.29 -3.76
CA PHE A 111 -5.49 29.49 -5.18
C PHE A 111 -6.76 29.54 -6.05
N GLY A 112 -7.95 29.71 -5.47
CA GLY A 112 -9.22 29.89 -6.21
C GLY A 112 -9.71 28.67 -7.00
N MET A 113 -9.20 27.47 -6.71
CA MET A 113 -9.66 26.25 -7.38
C MET A 113 -11.08 25.90 -6.97
N LYS A 114 -11.92 25.57 -7.96
CA LYS A 114 -13.26 25.00 -7.77
C LYS A 114 -13.16 23.49 -7.95
N ASN A 115 -13.87 22.69 -7.16
CA ASN A 115 -13.91 21.22 -7.22
C ASN A 115 -12.52 20.58 -7.00
N ILE A 116 -12.09 20.51 -5.77
CA ILE A 116 -10.80 19.96 -5.39
C ILE A 116 -10.87 18.44 -5.40
N THR A 117 -9.94 17.82 -6.16
CA THR A 117 -9.73 16.38 -6.11
C THR A 117 -9.03 15.99 -4.81
N GLU A 118 -9.10 14.71 -4.45
CA GLU A 118 -8.46 14.18 -3.25
C GLU A 118 -6.95 14.48 -3.19
N ASN A 119 -6.22 14.36 -4.31
CA ASN A 119 -4.79 14.70 -4.38
C ASN A 119 -4.54 16.19 -4.12
N SER A 120 -5.42 17.05 -4.62
CA SER A 120 -5.33 18.50 -4.40
C SER A 120 -5.61 18.86 -2.93
N LEU A 121 -6.51 18.13 -2.26
CA LEU A 121 -6.75 18.31 -0.83
C LEU A 121 -5.52 17.92 -0.01
N PHE A 122 -4.90 16.77 -0.31
CA PHE A 122 -3.64 16.36 0.34
C PHE A 122 -2.55 17.41 0.16
N ALA A 123 -2.35 17.86 -1.07
CA ALA A 123 -1.37 18.89 -1.38
C ALA A 123 -1.65 20.20 -0.61
N TYR A 124 -2.92 20.62 -0.54
CA TYR A 124 -3.31 21.82 0.20
C TYR A 124 -3.04 21.70 1.71
N VAL A 125 -3.39 20.56 2.31
CA VAL A 125 -3.12 20.31 3.74
C VAL A 125 -1.63 20.39 4.04
N LEU A 126 -0.79 19.77 3.21
CA LEU A 126 0.67 19.86 3.33
C LEU A 126 1.14 21.30 3.20
N TRP A 127 0.68 22.00 2.16
CA TRP A 127 1.05 23.39 1.92
C TRP A 127 0.67 24.28 3.11
N ARG A 128 -0.57 24.16 3.61
CA ARG A 128 -1.03 24.94 4.76
C ARG A 128 -0.17 24.66 5.99
N PHE A 129 0.06 23.40 6.31
CA PHE A 129 0.84 23.01 7.48
C PHE A 129 2.29 23.52 7.40
N ILE A 130 2.91 23.48 6.22
CA ILE A 130 4.29 23.94 6.04
C ILE A 130 4.39 25.47 6.17
N ASN A 131 3.45 26.19 5.56
CA ASN A 131 3.54 27.64 5.40
C ASN A 131 2.84 28.44 6.52
N ASP A 132 1.96 27.83 7.30
CA ASP A 132 1.29 28.43 8.44
C ASP A 132 1.68 27.72 9.75
N PRO A 133 2.60 28.31 10.56
CA PRO A 133 3.04 27.73 11.82
C PRO A 133 1.93 27.52 12.85
N THR A 134 0.79 28.20 12.72
CA THR A 134 -0.35 28.07 13.63
C THR A 134 -1.22 26.84 13.32
N THR A 135 -1.05 26.23 12.14
CA THR A 135 -1.80 25.03 11.75
C THR A 135 -1.42 23.85 12.64
N ALA A 136 -2.42 23.30 13.32
CA ALA A 136 -2.28 22.18 14.23
C ALA A 136 -2.25 20.83 13.50
N LEU A 137 -1.88 19.75 14.20
CA LEU A 137 -1.77 18.39 13.63
C LEU A 137 -3.13 17.79 13.21
N ASP A 138 -4.23 18.25 13.76
CA ASP A 138 -5.59 17.82 13.41
C ASP A 138 -5.99 18.18 11.96
N TRP A 139 -5.26 19.11 11.33
CA TRP A 139 -5.36 19.37 9.90
C TRP A 139 -4.79 18.25 9.03
N ILE A 140 -3.94 17.38 9.58
CA ILE A 140 -3.38 16.24 8.83
C ILE A 140 -4.51 15.28 8.51
N ILE A 141 -4.95 15.26 7.24
CA ILE A 141 -6.13 14.54 6.80
C ILE A 141 -6.09 13.02 7.03
N GLN A 142 -4.89 12.44 7.15
CA GLN A 142 -4.72 11.05 7.52
C GLN A 142 -5.31 10.75 8.91
N PHE A 143 -5.26 11.68 9.83
CA PHE A 143 -5.77 11.50 11.20
C PHE A 143 -7.27 11.23 11.24
N PRO A 144 -8.14 12.10 10.67
CA PRO A 144 -9.57 11.80 10.60
C PRO A 144 -9.90 10.58 9.72
N MET A 145 -9.13 10.30 8.67
CA MET A 145 -9.32 9.09 7.85
C MET A 145 -9.06 7.81 8.67
N VAL A 146 -7.99 7.78 9.47
CA VAL A 146 -7.70 6.65 10.37
C VAL A 146 -8.77 6.51 11.44
N LYS A 147 -9.20 7.63 12.06
CA LYS A 147 -10.30 7.64 13.03
C LYS A 147 -11.59 7.08 12.42
N ALA A 148 -11.95 7.50 11.21
CA ALA A 148 -13.11 6.98 10.50
C ALA A 148 -12.99 5.46 10.23
N THR A 149 -11.80 4.97 9.91
CA THR A 149 -11.56 3.53 9.72
C THR A 149 -11.72 2.77 11.03
N VAL A 150 -11.17 3.25 12.14
CA VAL A 150 -11.36 2.63 13.47
C VAL A 150 -12.85 2.60 13.84
N ARG A 151 -13.60 3.68 13.57
CA ARG A 151 -15.05 3.69 13.79
C ARG A 151 -15.80 2.69 12.90
N ALA A 152 -15.30 2.41 11.70
CA ALA A 152 -15.85 1.33 10.88
C ALA A 152 -15.60 -0.05 11.50
N LEU A 153 -14.40 -0.30 12.06
CA LEU A 153 -14.13 -1.53 12.80
C LEU A 153 -15.08 -1.68 14.01
N ASP A 154 -15.30 -0.58 14.77
CA ASP A 154 -16.23 -0.55 15.91
C ASP A 154 -17.66 -0.86 15.44
N THR A 155 -18.12 -0.20 14.37
CA THR A 155 -19.46 -0.38 13.81
C THR A 155 -19.70 -1.82 13.38
N VAL A 156 -18.77 -2.42 12.65
CA VAL A 156 -18.89 -3.80 12.16
C VAL A 156 -18.98 -4.78 13.33
N ALA A 157 -18.09 -4.66 14.31
CA ALA A 157 -18.05 -5.56 15.45
C ALA A 157 -19.33 -5.44 16.30
N ASP A 158 -19.75 -4.23 16.63
CA ASP A 158 -20.94 -3.97 17.44
C ASP A 158 -22.25 -4.34 16.71
N PHE A 159 -22.35 -3.97 15.41
CA PHE A 159 -23.53 -4.29 14.61
C PHE A 159 -23.75 -5.80 14.48
N LEU A 160 -22.71 -6.56 14.09
CA LEU A 160 -22.84 -8.02 13.92
C LEU A 160 -23.13 -8.71 15.23
N LEU A 161 -22.53 -8.31 16.32
CA LEU A 161 -22.84 -8.84 17.65
C LEU A 161 -24.33 -8.64 18.00
N LYS A 162 -24.89 -7.46 17.77
CA LYS A 162 -26.31 -7.16 18.01
C LYS A 162 -27.24 -7.92 17.07
N GLN A 163 -26.87 -8.08 15.79
CA GLN A 163 -27.72 -8.74 14.80
C GLN A 163 -27.76 -10.26 14.95
N THR A 164 -26.70 -10.88 15.45
CA THR A 164 -26.52 -12.34 15.46
C THR A 164 -26.58 -12.97 16.88
N GLY A 165 -26.78 -12.14 17.92
CA GLY A 165 -26.90 -12.63 19.29
C GLY A 165 -25.67 -13.44 19.75
N GLU A 166 -24.46 -12.88 19.49
CA GLU A 166 -23.16 -13.48 19.82
C GLU A 166 -22.67 -14.63 18.92
N ASP A 167 -23.43 -15.06 17.91
CA ASP A 167 -22.93 -16.08 16.95
C ASP A 167 -21.74 -15.58 16.13
N ILE A 168 -21.70 -14.27 15.82
CA ILE A 168 -20.61 -13.62 15.11
C ILE A 168 -19.98 -12.55 16.01
N GLN A 169 -18.76 -12.80 16.45
CA GLN A 169 -17.96 -11.88 17.26
C GLN A 169 -16.65 -11.54 16.57
N ILE A 170 -16.63 -10.44 15.82
CA ILE A 170 -15.44 -10.02 15.08
C ILE A 170 -14.40 -9.45 16.05
N THR A 171 -13.26 -10.13 16.15
CA THR A 171 -12.12 -9.77 17.01
C THR A 171 -10.84 -9.54 16.24
N LYS A 172 -10.79 -9.97 14.97
CA LYS A 172 -9.62 -9.84 14.10
C LYS A 172 -10.03 -9.24 12.76
N PHE A 173 -9.25 -8.29 12.30
CA PHE A 173 -9.44 -7.65 11.00
C PHE A 173 -8.19 -7.79 10.13
N MET A 174 -8.41 -8.00 8.83
CA MET A 174 -7.45 -7.66 7.78
C MET A 174 -7.99 -6.46 7.02
N ILE A 175 -7.17 -5.43 6.87
CA ILE A 175 -7.54 -4.22 6.12
C ILE A 175 -6.83 -4.24 4.77
N LEU A 176 -7.57 -3.97 3.70
CA LEU A 176 -7.02 -3.69 2.37
C LEU A 176 -7.33 -2.26 1.97
N GLY A 177 -6.33 -1.57 1.46
CA GLY A 177 -6.48 -0.26 0.85
C GLY A 177 -5.55 -0.05 -0.32
N SER A 178 -5.98 0.75 -1.29
CA SER A 178 -5.18 1.13 -2.44
C SER A 178 -4.77 2.60 -2.36
N SER A 179 -3.55 2.91 -2.80
CA SER A 179 -3.03 4.28 -2.85
C SER A 179 -3.15 4.94 -1.46
N LYS A 180 -3.80 6.09 -1.36
CA LYS A 180 -4.07 6.76 -0.08
C LYS A 180 -4.78 5.89 0.96
N ARG A 181 -5.66 4.97 0.53
CA ARG A 181 -6.32 4.03 1.46
C ARG A 181 -5.35 2.93 1.92
N GLY A 182 -4.36 2.57 1.10
CA GLY A 182 -3.21 1.76 1.53
C GLY A 182 -2.44 2.42 2.65
N TRP A 183 -2.23 3.74 2.55
CA TRP A 183 -1.63 4.53 3.61
C TRP A 183 -2.44 4.48 4.91
N ILE A 184 -3.77 4.64 4.79
CA ILE A 184 -4.66 4.54 5.96
C ILE A 184 -4.67 3.13 6.55
N ALA A 185 -4.58 2.08 5.72
CA ALA A 185 -4.46 0.70 6.20
C ALA A 185 -3.19 0.50 7.05
N TRP A 186 -2.04 1.05 6.63
CA TRP A 186 -0.81 1.06 7.42
C TRP A 186 -1.01 1.74 8.78
N LEU A 187 -1.48 2.99 8.77
CA LEU A 187 -1.62 3.80 9.98
C LEU A 187 -2.68 3.21 10.94
N THR A 188 -3.80 2.70 10.42
CA THR A 188 -4.80 2.01 11.24
C THR A 188 -4.22 0.75 11.86
N ALA A 189 -3.47 -0.04 11.09
CA ALA A 189 -2.81 -1.23 11.63
C ALA A 189 -1.78 -0.91 12.72
N ALA A 190 -1.16 0.27 12.71
CA ALA A 190 -0.25 0.69 13.76
C ALA A 190 -0.98 0.87 15.11
N ILE A 191 -2.17 1.47 15.10
CA ILE A 191 -2.84 1.92 16.33
C ILE A 191 -3.95 0.98 16.81
N ASP A 192 -4.62 0.23 15.93
CA ASP A 192 -5.68 -0.70 16.32
C ASP A 192 -5.16 -2.14 16.41
N LYS A 193 -5.21 -2.69 17.62
CA LYS A 193 -4.71 -4.04 17.93
C LYS A 193 -5.56 -5.15 17.29
N ARG A 194 -6.82 -4.87 16.94
CA ARG A 194 -7.70 -5.82 16.24
C ARG A 194 -7.26 -6.07 14.79
N VAL A 195 -6.53 -5.13 14.19
CA VAL A 195 -5.93 -5.32 12.86
C VAL A 195 -4.70 -6.21 13.01
N VAL A 196 -4.84 -7.46 12.63
CA VAL A 196 -3.76 -8.47 12.74
C VAL A 196 -2.95 -8.57 11.45
N SER A 197 -3.51 -8.10 10.34
CA SER A 197 -2.87 -8.11 9.03
C SER A 197 -3.43 -7.00 8.12
N PHE A 198 -2.69 -6.63 7.10
CA PHE A 198 -3.18 -5.69 6.09
C PHE A 198 -2.52 -5.91 4.72
N VAL A 199 -3.23 -5.45 3.69
CA VAL A 199 -2.76 -5.44 2.31
C VAL A 199 -2.69 -3.99 1.85
N SER A 200 -1.48 -3.53 1.55
CA SER A 200 -1.23 -2.20 1.01
C SER A 200 -0.99 -2.30 -0.49
N VAL A 201 -1.80 -1.62 -1.28
CA VAL A 201 -1.77 -1.72 -2.73
C VAL A 201 -1.40 -0.37 -3.34
N VAL A 202 -0.39 -0.36 -4.20
CA VAL A 202 0.18 0.83 -4.86
C VAL A 202 0.40 2.00 -3.87
N MET A 203 0.85 1.65 -2.67
CA MET A 203 1.28 2.58 -1.63
C MET A 203 2.57 2.03 -1.01
N ASP A 204 3.68 2.40 -1.55
CA ASP A 204 5.03 1.97 -1.19
C ASP A 204 5.98 3.17 -0.97
N VAL A 205 5.42 4.34 -0.69
CA VAL A 205 6.18 5.57 -0.41
C VAL A 205 6.41 5.69 1.10
N LEU A 206 6.98 4.64 1.71
CA LEU A 206 7.51 4.67 3.07
C LEU A 206 8.92 5.25 3.03
N ASN A 207 9.41 5.76 4.16
CA ASN A 207 10.62 6.59 4.18
C ASN A 207 10.45 7.77 3.20
N ILE A 208 9.38 8.53 3.44
CA ILE A 208 8.77 9.45 2.47
C ILE A 208 9.78 10.40 1.85
N VAL A 209 10.60 11.08 2.68
CA VAL A 209 11.57 12.07 2.20
C VAL A 209 12.59 11.42 1.27
N GLU A 210 13.19 10.30 1.69
CA GLU A 210 14.16 9.57 0.91
C GLU A 210 13.58 9.06 -0.43
N ASN A 211 12.35 8.56 -0.42
CA ASN A 211 11.68 8.12 -1.64
C ASN A 211 11.30 9.27 -2.58
N LEU A 212 11.07 10.46 -2.07
CA LEU A 212 10.89 11.66 -2.91
C LEU A 212 12.22 12.05 -3.57
N HIS A 213 13.33 12.08 -2.83
CA HIS A 213 14.67 12.29 -3.39
C HIS A 213 15.03 11.22 -4.43
N HIS A 214 14.70 9.95 -4.13
CA HIS A 214 14.87 8.86 -5.08
C HIS A 214 14.13 9.10 -6.40
N GLN A 215 12.88 9.57 -6.33
CA GLN A 215 12.11 9.90 -7.53
C GLN A 215 12.78 11.02 -8.34
N PHE A 216 13.23 12.07 -7.68
CA PHE A 216 13.92 13.18 -8.33
C PHE A 216 15.17 12.72 -9.08
N ARG A 217 16.07 11.98 -8.39
CA ARG A 217 17.30 11.45 -8.98
C ARG A 217 17.04 10.55 -10.19
N SER A 218 15.97 9.76 -10.14
CA SER A 218 15.62 8.83 -11.21
C SER A 218 15.02 9.51 -12.44
N TYR A 219 14.23 10.56 -12.25
CA TYR A 219 13.47 11.19 -13.32
C TYR A 219 14.06 12.54 -13.76
N CYS A 220 15.03 13.08 -13.03
CA CYS A 220 15.53 14.45 -13.20
C CYS A 220 14.38 15.47 -13.13
N GLY A 221 13.46 15.24 -12.21
CA GLY A 221 12.22 15.97 -12.04
C GLY A 221 11.16 15.13 -11.34
N TRP A 222 9.91 15.47 -11.53
CA TRP A 222 8.79 14.88 -10.81
C TRP A 222 7.83 14.17 -11.76
N SER A 223 7.27 13.08 -11.32
CA SER A 223 6.18 12.46 -12.07
C SER A 223 5.02 13.43 -12.25
N PHE A 224 4.41 13.43 -13.43
CA PHE A 224 3.20 14.21 -13.69
C PHE A 224 2.05 13.89 -12.70
N ALA A 225 2.04 12.70 -12.12
CA ALA A 225 1.07 12.30 -11.10
C ALA A 225 1.18 13.13 -9.82
N LEU A 226 2.35 13.75 -9.56
CA LEU A 226 2.57 14.69 -8.46
C LEU A 226 2.21 16.15 -8.81
N ALA A 227 1.57 16.42 -9.96
CA ALA A 227 1.21 17.77 -10.40
C ALA A 227 0.50 18.62 -9.32
N PRO A 228 -0.48 18.09 -8.53
CA PRO A 228 -1.10 18.88 -7.47
C PRO A 228 -0.12 19.41 -6.40
N PHE A 229 0.92 18.63 -6.09
CA PHE A 229 1.97 19.00 -5.14
C PHE A 229 3.00 19.95 -5.77
N TYR A 230 3.35 19.70 -7.02
CA TYR A 230 4.30 20.50 -7.79
C TYR A 230 3.80 21.93 -7.99
N TYR A 231 2.55 22.12 -8.43
CA TYR A 231 2.01 23.44 -8.74
C TYR A 231 1.84 24.37 -7.53
N ILE A 232 1.85 23.83 -6.32
CA ILE A 232 1.82 24.63 -5.08
C ILE A 232 3.15 24.57 -4.31
N ASN A 233 4.23 24.22 -5.03
CA ASN A 233 5.61 24.25 -4.54
C ASN A 233 5.91 23.32 -3.35
N ILE A 234 5.17 22.24 -3.14
CA ILE A 234 5.48 21.23 -2.11
C ILE A 234 6.77 20.50 -2.43
N THR A 235 7.01 20.21 -3.71
CA THR A 235 8.23 19.51 -4.14
C THR A 235 9.53 20.24 -3.80
N GLN A 236 9.49 21.57 -3.70
CA GLN A 236 10.63 22.37 -3.24
C GLN A 236 10.83 22.36 -1.72
N GLN A 237 9.85 21.86 -0.99
CA GLN A 237 9.79 21.94 0.47
C GLN A 237 9.95 20.57 1.13
N ILE A 238 10.40 19.56 0.41
CA ILE A 238 10.56 18.19 0.95
C ILE A 238 11.59 18.11 2.07
N ASP A 239 12.56 19.03 2.09
CA ASP A 239 13.57 19.18 3.15
C ASP A 239 13.18 20.23 4.21
N HIS A 240 11.97 20.80 4.14
CA HIS A 240 11.54 21.78 5.11
C HIS A 240 11.25 21.13 6.47
N PRO A 241 11.69 21.69 7.62
CA PRO A 241 11.50 21.05 8.93
C PRO A 241 10.03 20.73 9.26
N ARG A 242 9.07 21.51 8.77
CA ARG A 242 7.66 21.23 8.96
C ARG A 242 7.14 20.13 8.02
N PHE A 243 7.76 19.92 6.86
CA PHE A 243 7.48 18.73 6.03
C PHE A 243 7.99 17.47 6.75
N GLU A 244 9.18 17.51 7.32
CA GLU A 244 9.72 16.42 8.13
C GLU A 244 8.83 16.11 9.35
N LEU A 245 8.29 17.15 10.00
CA LEU A 245 7.34 17.00 11.11
C LEU A 245 6.06 16.27 10.66
N ILE A 246 5.47 16.61 9.51
CA ILE A 246 4.35 15.86 8.95
C ILE A 246 4.77 14.43 8.64
N ALA A 247 5.86 14.24 7.91
CA ALA A 247 6.37 12.91 7.55
C ALA A 247 6.56 12.04 8.81
N SER A 248 7.05 12.60 9.91
CA SER A 248 7.22 11.86 11.17
C SER A 248 5.90 11.38 11.78
N ASN A 249 4.77 11.98 11.42
CA ASN A 249 3.43 11.63 11.92
C ASN A 249 2.62 10.74 10.95
N ILE A 250 2.98 10.70 9.67
CA ILE A 250 2.20 9.97 8.66
C ILE A 250 3.01 8.90 7.93
N ASP A 251 4.34 8.91 8.00
CA ASP A 251 5.15 7.86 7.40
C ASP A 251 4.99 6.54 8.17
N PRO A 252 4.46 5.49 7.54
CA PRO A 252 4.28 4.21 8.21
C PRO A 252 5.59 3.64 8.79
N LEU A 253 6.74 3.94 8.21
CA LEU A 253 8.03 3.47 8.73
C LEU A 253 8.32 4.01 10.14
N LYS A 254 7.78 5.16 10.51
CA LYS A 254 7.92 5.73 11.85
C LYS A 254 7.17 4.93 12.93
N TYR A 255 6.21 4.11 12.52
CA TYR A 255 5.42 3.22 13.38
C TYR A 255 5.92 1.77 13.36
N ASN A 256 7.12 1.54 12.84
CA ASN A 256 7.65 0.22 12.49
C ASN A 256 7.53 -0.82 13.62
N GLU A 257 7.86 -0.44 14.87
CA GLU A 257 7.80 -1.34 16.03
C GLU A 257 6.38 -1.85 16.34
N LEU A 258 5.34 -1.09 15.92
CA LEU A 258 3.94 -1.48 16.13
C LEU A 258 3.47 -2.56 15.14
N TYR A 259 4.29 -2.87 14.12
CA TYR A 259 3.98 -3.90 13.12
C TYR A 259 4.61 -5.27 13.41
N ILE A 260 5.33 -5.45 14.51
CA ILE A 260 6.08 -6.69 14.80
C ILE A 260 5.19 -7.95 14.78
N ASN A 261 3.95 -7.83 15.26
CA ASN A 261 2.98 -8.93 15.32
C ASN A 261 1.90 -8.83 14.21
N LYS A 262 2.18 -8.14 13.11
CA LYS A 262 1.23 -7.94 12.02
C LYS A 262 1.82 -8.43 10.71
N THR A 263 1.07 -9.27 10.00
CA THR A 263 1.46 -9.78 8.70
C THR A 263 1.08 -8.79 7.60
N LYS A 264 2.00 -8.48 6.72
CA LYS A 264 1.86 -7.44 5.69
C LYS A 264 2.03 -8.02 4.29
N TYR A 265 1.13 -7.66 3.38
CA TYR A 265 1.26 -7.99 1.96
C TYR A 265 1.23 -6.70 1.14
N LEU A 266 2.36 -6.38 0.51
CA LEU A 266 2.58 -5.15 -0.22
C LEU A 266 2.51 -5.44 -1.72
N LEU A 267 1.53 -4.86 -2.40
CA LEU A 267 1.35 -4.98 -3.83
C LEU A 267 1.80 -3.68 -4.51
N VAL A 268 2.75 -3.79 -5.43
CA VAL A 268 3.35 -2.67 -6.17
C VAL A 268 3.14 -2.89 -7.66
N ALA A 269 2.79 -1.85 -8.39
CA ALA A 269 2.69 -1.91 -9.85
C ALA A 269 4.04 -1.57 -10.50
N SER A 270 4.49 -2.39 -11.43
CA SER A 270 5.80 -2.19 -12.08
C SER A 270 5.90 -0.96 -12.95
N GLY A 271 4.77 -0.37 -13.30
CA GLY A 271 4.67 0.83 -14.13
C GLY A 271 3.89 1.96 -13.48
N ASP A 272 3.87 2.00 -12.13
CA ASP A 272 3.18 3.01 -11.34
C ASP A 272 3.68 4.42 -11.63
N GLU A 273 2.78 5.37 -11.76
CA GLU A 273 3.07 6.77 -12.02
C GLU A 273 3.29 7.59 -10.73
N MET A 274 2.81 7.10 -9.59
CA MET A 274 2.96 7.78 -8.29
C MET A 274 4.22 7.33 -7.56
N GLY A 275 4.42 6.01 -7.44
CA GLY A 275 5.54 5.38 -6.77
C GLY A 275 6.44 4.62 -7.75
N GLN A 276 7.75 4.63 -7.51
CA GLN A 276 8.67 3.86 -8.33
C GLN A 276 8.68 2.39 -7.92
N PRO A 277 8.84 1.45 -8.85
CA PRO A 277 8.74 0.02 -8.54
C PRO A 277 9.88 -0.50 -7.65
N ASP A 278 10.92 0.28 -7.41
CA ASP A 278 12.04 -0.02 -6.53
C ASP A 278 12.06 0.80 -5.21
N ASN A 279 11.00 1.53 -4.89
CA ASN A 279 10.87 2.26 -3.63
C ASN A 279 11.10 1.37 -2.40
N SER A 280 10.73 0.09 -2.49
CA SER A 280 10.93 -0.89 -1.42
C SER A 280 12.39 -0.99 -0.95
N TYR A 281 13.37 -0.67 -1.80
CA TYR A 281 14.79 -0.62 -1.47
C TYR A 281 15.07 0.23 -0.22
N TYR A 282 14.32 1.32 -0.04
CA TYR A 282 14.55 2.31 1.01
C TYR A 282 13.86 1.99 2.34
N TYR A 283 12.99 0.96 2.38
CA TYR A 283 12.25 0.67 3.60
C TYR A 283 12.03 -0.82 3.90
N PHE A 284 11.97 -1.70 2.89
CA PHE A 284 11.49 -3.07 3.08
C PHE A 284 12.33 -3.86 4.11
N ASN A 285 13.65 -3.74 4.06
CA ASN A 285 14.53 -4.42 5.01
C ASN A 285 14.42 -3.88 6.44
N GLN A 286 13.95 -2.65 6.62
CA GLN A 286 13.76 -2.02 7.93
C GLN A 286 12.45 -2.46 8.59
N LEU A 287 11.47 -2.94 7.81
CA LEU A 287 10.17 -3.33 8.35
C LEU A 287 10.27 -4.52 9.30
N THR A 288 9.63 -4.42 10.46
CA THR A 288 9.52 -5.49 11.46
C THR A 288 8.38 -6.46 11.13
N GLY A 289 8.41 -7.65 11.69
CA GLY A 289 7.37 -8.68 11.54
C GLY A 289 7.28 -9.29 10.14
N GLU A 290 6.33 -10.19 9.94
CA GLU A 290 6.09 -10.85 8.65
C GLU A 290 5.69 -9.85 7.56
N LYS A 291 6.36 -9.94 6.41
CA LYS A 291 6.17 -9.03 5.29
C LYS A 291 6.40 -9.73 3.96
N TYR A 292 5.51 -9.48 3.02
CA TYR A 292 5.52 -10.07 1.69
C TYR A 292 5.38 -8.97 0.65
N LEU A 293 6.18 -9.06 -0.41
CA LEU A 293 6.15 -8.12 -1.53
C LEU A 293 5.64 -8.82 -2.79
N ARG A 294 4.84 -8.13 -3.54
CA ARG A 294 4.45 -8.53 -4.88
C ARG A 294 4.51 -7.36 -5.84
N ILE A 295 5.45 -7.41 -6.77
CA ILE A 295 5.52 -6.49 -7.89
C ILE A 295 4.67 -7.08 -9.03
N ILE A 296 3.65 -6.35 -9.48
CA ILE A 296 2.73 -6.79 -10.53
C ILE A 296 3.25 -6.24 -11.86
N PRO A 297 3.69 -7.13 -12.79
CA PRO A 297 4.30 -6.69 -14.04
C PRO A 297 3.27 -6.08 -14.99
N ASN A 298 3.68 -5.06 -15.76
CA ASN A 298 2.87 -4.41 -16.79
C ASN A 298 1.56 -3.77 -16.28
N MET A 299 1.52 -3.34 -15.03
CA MET A 299 0.41 -2.61 -14.42
C MET A 299 0.84 -1.19 -14.06
N ASN A 300 -0.11 -0.27 -14.05
CA ASN A 300 0.03 1.11 -13.63
C ASN A 300 -0.60 1.33 -12.23
N HIS A 301 -0.70 2.59 -11.80
CA HIS A 301 -1.30 2.95 -10.50
C HIS A 301 -2.77 2.51 -10.36
N ASP A 302 -3.53 2.52 -11.46
CA ASP A 302 -4.93 2.09 -11.48
C ASP A 302 -5.03 0.56 -11.64
N LEU A 303 -4.59 -0.19 -10.63
CA LEU A 303 -4.73 -1.63 -10.63
C LEU A 303 -6.20 -2.04 -10.71
N ALA A 304 -6.54 -2.85 -11.70
CA ALA A 304 -7.85 -3.47 -11.81
C ALA A 304 -7.99 -4.61 -10.78
N PHE A 305 -8.50 -4.29 -9.59
CA PHE A 305 -8.67 -5.26 -8.48
C PHE A 305 -9.56 -6.46 -8.81
N TYR A 306 -10.33 -6.37 -9.86
CA TYR A 306 -11.28 -7.41 -10.30
C TYR A 306 -10.63 -8.52 -11.12
N GLU A 307 -9.34 -8.39 -11.46
CA GLU A 307 -8.63 -9.47 -12.12
C GLU A 307 -8.30 -10.58 -11.12
N ASP A 308 -8.61 -11.82 -11.50
CA ASP A 308 -8.30 -13.02 -10.72
C ASP A 308 -6.81 -13.08 -10.33
N SER A 309 -5.96 -12.55 -11.20
CA SER A 309 -4.52 -12.44 -10.96
C SER A 309 -4.15 -11.59 -9.72
N ILE A 310 -5.05 -10.72 -9.27
CA ILE A 310 -4.87 -9.83 -8.11
C ILE A 310 -5.75 -10.30 -6.95
N GLY A 311 -7.02 -10.54 -7.21
CA GLY A 311 -8.00 -10.89 -6.19
C GLY A 311 -7.73 -12.23 -5.51
N ILE A 312 -7.43 -13.28 -6.29
CA ILE A 312 -7.15 -14.62 -5.74
C ILE A 312 -5.97 -14.61 -4.76
N PRO A 313 -4.79 -14.04 -5.06
CA PRO A 313 -3.69 -14.00 -4.11
C PRO A 313 -3.99 -13.21 -2.82
N ILE A 314 -4.80 -12.16 -2.90
CA ILE A 314 -5.24 -11.41 -1.72
C ILE A 314 -6.17 -12.26 -0.86
N ALA A 315 -7.15 -12.93 -1.47
CA ALA A 315 -8.05 -13.83 -0.77
C ALA A 315 -7.30 -15.01 -0.13
N THR A 316 -6.37 -15.62 -0.86
CA THR A 316 -5.51 -16.68 -0.34
C THR A 316 -4.69 -16.21 0.86
N PHE A 317 -4.09 -15.01 0.76
CA PHE A 317 -3.35 -14.41 1.87
C PHE A 317 -4.24 -14.19 3.10
N TYR A 318 -5.48 -13.71 2.90
CA TYR A 318 -6.46 -13.55 3.98
C TYR A 318 -6.75 -14.90 4.67
N PHE A 319 -7.06 -15.94 3.92
CA PHE A 319 -7.40 -17.25 4.49
C PHE A 319 -6.22 -17.86 5.25
N ILE A 320 -5.02 -17.86 4.70
CA ILE A 320 -3.80 -18.36 5.37
C ILE A 320 -3.62 -17.63 6.71
N THR A 321 -3.68 -16.29 6.69
CA THR A 321 -3.46 -15.46 7.87
C THR A 321 -4.54 -15.69 8.94
N MET A 322 -5.83 -15.64 8.55
CA MET A 322 -6.92 -15.74 9.51
C MET A 322 -7.06 -17.14 10.12
N GLN A 323 -6.61 -18.15 9.43
CA GLN A 323 -6.56 -19.52 9.92
C GLN A 323 -5.26 -19.85 10.71
N ASN A 324 -4.36 -18.87 10.89
CA ASN A 324 -3.04 -19.03 11.49
C ASN A 324 -2.20 -20.14 10.81
N GLN A 325 -2.37 -20.32 9.50
CA GLN A 325 -1.52 -21.20 8.70
C GLN A 325 -0.18 -20.51 8.43
N GLN A 326 0.86 -21.30 8.18
CA GLN A 326 2.19 -20.77 7.91
C GLN A 326 2.29 -20.30 6.45
N HIS A 327 2.66 -19.04 6.26
CA HIS A 327 3.03 -18.51 4.95
C HIS A 327 4.39 -19.07 4.49
N PRO A 328 4.62 -19.20 3.17
CA PRO A 328 5.95 -19.48 2.64
C PRO A 328 6.97 -18.47 3.14
N GLN A 329 8.09 -18.95 3.68
CA GLN A 329 9.19 -18.09 4.10
C GLN A 329 10.08 -17.82 2.91
N VAL A 330 10.26 -16.56 2.54
CA VAL A 330 11.03 -16.14 1.37
C VAL A 330 12.12 -15.16 1.76
N HIS A 331 13.27 -15.31 1.13
CA HIS A 331 14.41 -14.40 1.29
C HIS A 331 15.07 -14.18 -0.07
N TRP A 332 15.65 -13.03 -0.26
CA TRP A 332 16.44 -12.74 -1.47
C TRP A 332 17.66 -11.90 -1.15
N ASN A 333 18.64 -12.01 -2.02
CA ASN A 333 19.83 -11.17 -2.00
C ASN A 333 20.12 -10.69 -3.43
N ARG A 334 20.60 -9.48 -3.56
CA ARG A 334 21.00 -8.83 -4.80
C ARG A 334 22.50 -8.60 -4.79
N THR A 335 23.15 -8.94 -5.89
CA THR A 335 24.57 -8.71 -6.07
C THR A 335 24.85 -8.09 -7.42
N VAL A 336 25.85 -7.21 -7.47
CA VAL A 336 26.35 -6.57 -8.69
C VAL A 336 27.75 -7.04 -8.97
N LYS A 337 28.04 -7.31 -10.24
CA LYS A 337 29.38 -7.65 -10.77
C LYS A 337 29.68 -6.73 -11.95
N ASN A 338 30.94 -6.77 -12.43
CA ASN A 338 31.34 -5.96 -13.60
C ASN A 338 30.55 -6.27 -14.89
N THR A 339 29.82 -7.38 -14.94
CA THR A 339 29.07 -7.83 -16.13
C THR A 339 27.55 -7.68 -16.00
N GLY A 340 27.03 -7.32 -14.82
CA GLY A 340 25.60 -7.23 -14.59
C GLY A 340 25.20 -7.52 -13.15
N GLY A 341 23.91 -7.75 -12.90
CA GLY A 341 23.34 -8.03 -11.59
C GLY A 341 22.78 -9.44 -11.47
N THR A 342 22.66 -9.91 -10.24
CA THR A 342 22.09 -11.20 -9.89
C THR A 342 21.13 -11.08 -8.72
N ILE A 343 19.97 -11.76 -8.80
CA ILE A 343 19.12 -12.03 -7.66
C ILE A 343 19.21 -13.50 -7.32
N TYR A 344 19.47 -13.79 -6.04
CA TYR A 344 19.25 -15.09 -5.42
C TYR A 344 17.94 -15.03 -4.64
N PHE A 345 17.06 -16.00 -4.82
CA PHE A 345 15.77 -16.13 -4.16
C PHE A 345 15.69 -17.48 -3.47
N SER A 346 15.41 -17.51 -2.19
CA SER A 346 15.29 -18.75 -1.41
C SER A 346 13.93 -18.83 -0.72
N THR A 347 13.43 -20.04 -0.59
CA THR A 347 12.14 -20.32 0.06
C THR A 347 12.15 -21.68 0.73
N ASP A 348 11.39 -21.83 1.82
CA ASP A 348 11.23 -23.10 2.56
C ASP A 348 10.23 -24.05 1.89
N GLN A 349 9.35 -23.54 1.02
CA GLN A 349 8.36 -24.30 0.24
C GLN A 349 8.71 -24.24 -1.24
N GLU A 350 8.56 -25.34 -1.97
CA GLU A 350 8.78 -25.35 -3.42
C GLU A 350 7.63 -24.62 -4.14
N PRO A 351 7.90 -23.53 -4.88
CA PRO A 351 6.84 -22.86 -5.63
C PRO A 351 6.32 -23.72 -6.76
N SER A 352 5.01 -23.67 -7.00
CA SER A 352 4.38 -24.34 -8.16
C SER A 352 4.79 -23.73 -9.49
N LEU A 353 5.07 -22.41 -9.49
CA LEU A 353 5.64 -21.68 -10.64
C LEU A 353 6.67 -20.69 -10.15
N ILE A 354 7.75 -20.52 -10.91
CA ILE A 354 8.74 -19.49 -10.63
C ILE A 354 9.32 -18.92 -11.93
N TYR A 355 9.34 -17.60 -12.04
CA TYR A 355 9.87 -16.87 -13.19
C TYR A 355 10.61 -15.61 -12.71
N ALA A 356 11.38 -15.02 -13.61
CA ALA A 356 11.81 -13.63 -13.46
C ALA A 356 11.08 -12.75 -14.46
N TYR A 357 10.88 -11.51 -14.10
CA TYR A 357 10.47 -10.46 -15.02
C TYR A 357 11.60 -9.45 -15.18
N TYR A 358 11.74 -8.89 -16.38
CA TYR A 358 12.73 -7.86 -16.67
C TYR A 358 12.21 -6.87 -17.70
N ALA A 359 12.66 -5.64 -17.60
CA ALA A 359 12.40 -4.58 -18.57
C ALA A 359 13.61 -3.67 -18.67
N ASN A 360 13.77 -3.02 -19.84
CA ASN A 360 14.78 -1.99 -20.04
C ASN A 360 14.09 -0.61 -20.13
N THR A 361 14.77 0.43 -19.68
CA THR A 361 14.35 1.80 -19.98
C THR A 361 14.46 2.07 -21.50
N ASN A 362 13.68 3.03 -22.00
CA ASN A 362 13.69 3.35 -23.44
C ASN A 362 15.01 4.05 -23.87
N ASP A 363 15.62 4.75 -22.93
CA ASP A 363 16.83 5.54 -23.16
C ASP A 363 17.65 5.64 -21.84
N ASP A 364 18.70 6.45 -21.86
CA ASP A 364 19.62 6.71 -20.76
C ASP A 364 19.40 8.09 -20.10
N THR A 365 18.30 8.76 -20.40
CA THR A 365 18.02 10.08 -19.85
C THR A 365 17.26 10.03 -18.54
N ARG A 366 16.49 8.94 -18.30
CA ARG A 366 15.73 8.71 -17.09
C ARG A 366 15.69 7.23 -16.74
N ARG A 367 15.80 6.95 -15.46
CA ARG A 367 15.60 5.62 -14.87
C ARG A 367 14.10 5.36 -14.66
N ASP A 368 13.34 5.34 -15.76
CA ASP A 368 11.88 5.47 -15.81
C ASP A 368 11.23 4.19 -16.33
N PHE A 369 10.46 3.51 -15.49
CA PHE A 369 9.72 2.30 -15.82
C PHE A 369 8.20 2.53 -15.80
N ARG A 370 7.73 3.76 -15.68
CA ARG A 370 6.29 4.09 -15.64
C ARG A 370 5.58 3.65 -16.91
N MET A 371 4.32 3.24 -16.76
CA MET A 371 3.48 2.89 -17.90
C MET A 371 3.01 4.12 -18.68
N HIS A 372 2.86 5.26 -18.01
CA HIS A 372 2.53 6.53 -18.64
C HIS A 372 3.57 7.59 -18.25
N VAL A 373 3.93 8.43 -19.20
CA VAL A 373 4.86 9.55 -19.03
C VAL A 373 4.27 10.80 -19.63
N LEU A 374 4.74 11.97 -19.22
CA LEU A 374 4.28 13.23 -19.77
C LEU A 374 4.91 13.47 -21.15
N SER A 375 4.08 13.77 -22.15
CA SER A 375 4.50 14.19 -23.48
C SER A 375 3.77 15.49 -23.82
N GLY A 376 4.49 16.62 -23.75
CA GLY A 376 3.88 17.94 -23.72
C GLY A 376 2.99 18.09 -22.48
N GLN A 377 1.69 18.34 -22.68
CA GLN A 377 0.71 18.50 -21.57
C GLN A 377 -0.18 17.26 -21.38
N LYS A 378 0.10 16.14 -22.04
CA LYS A 378 -0.73 14.95 -21.99
C LYS A 378 0.06 13.74 -21.51
N ALA A 379 -0.56 12.90 -20.68
CA ALA A 379 -0.03 11.59 -20.39
C ALA A 379 -0.08 10.71 -21.64
N LYS A 380 1.04 10.06 -21.96
CA LYS A 380 1.19 9.15 -23.09
C LYS A 380 1.71 7.80 -22.57
N ARG A 381 1.19 6.72 -23.14
CA ARG A 381 1.68 5.38 -22.82
C ARG A 381 3.15 5.23 -23.22
N ASN A 382 3.93 4.75 -22.27
CA ASN A 382 5.32 4.38 -22.46
C ASN A 382 5.41 2.99 -23.13
N SER A 383 6.45 2.75 -23.91
CA SER A 383 6.63 1.48 -24.62
C SER A 383 7.27 0.37 -23.77
N ILE A 384 7.58 0.65 -22.49
CA ILE A 384 8.22 -0.32 -21.60
C ILE A 384 7.30 -1.50 -21.36
N LYS A 385 7.87 -2.70 -21.51
CA LYS A 385 7.19 -3.96 -21.29
C LYS A 385 8.05 -4.89 -20.45
N TRP A 386 7.48 -5.40 -19.37
CA TRP A 386 8.09 -6.42 -18.55
C TRP A 386 7.91 -7.79 -19.19
N ASN A 387 9.01 -8.43 -19.51
CA ASN A 387 9.08 -9.71 -20.18
C ASN A 387 9.41 -10.80 -19.19
N ARG A 388 8.78 -11.97 -19.37
CA ARG A 388 9.03 -13.14 -18.54
C ARG A 388 10.29 -13.87 -18.98
N ALA A 389 11.09 -14.33 -18.02
CA ALA A 389 12.29 -15.12 -18.24
C ALA A 389 12.38 -16.29 -17.26
N LYS A 390 13.06 -17.35 -17.69
CA LYS A 390 13.34 -18.51 -16.84
C LYS A 390 14.33 -18.15 -15.74
N VAL A 391 14.15 -18.76 -14.57
CA VAL A 391 15.11 -18.76 -13.47
C VAL A 391 15.84 -20.10 -13.41
N LYS A 392 17.02 -20.13 -12.82
CA LYS A 392 17.79 -21.36 -12.62
C LYS A 392 17.66 -21.80 -11.16
N LYS A 393 17.20 -23.03 -10.92
CA LYS A 393 17.28 -23.68 -9.61
C LYS A 393 18.75 -23.99 -9.35
N VAL A 394 19.26 -23.66 -8.17
CA VAL A 394 20.65 -23.93 -7.79
C VAL A 394 20.67 -24.74 -6.50
N PHE A 395 21.65 -25.64 -6.41
CA PHE A 395 21.86 -26.35 -5.16
C PHE A 395 22.55 -25.45 -4.15
N PRO A 396 22.10 -25.43 -2.89
CA PRO A 396 22.76 -24.65 -1.86
C PRO A 396 24.22 -25.10 -1.71
N THR A 397 25.16 -24.29 -2.15
CA THR A 397 26.59 -24.47 -1.88
C THR A 397 26.98 -23.51 -0.74
N TYR A 398 28.12 -23.74 -0.09
CA TYR A 398 28.61 -22.88 0.99
C TYR A 398 28.64 -21.40 0.59
N LEU A 399 29.01 -21.08 -0.64
CA LEU A 399 29.03 -19.73 -1.21
C LEU A 399 27.63 -19.13 -1.41
N THR A 400 26.61 -19.93 -1.76
CA THR A 400 25.22 -19.47 -1.86
C THR A 400 24.60 -19.25 -0.48
N ILE A 401 25.05 -19.98 0.51
CA ILE A 401 24.63 -19.84 1.90
C ILE A 401 25.26 -18.61 2.53
N GLU A 402 26.54 -18.30 2.27
CA GLU A 402 27.18 -17.07 2.75
C GLU A 402 26.54 -15.80 2.15
N CYS A 403 26.27 -15.76 0.86
CA CYS A 403 25.54 -14.63 0.23
C CYS A 403 24.13 -14.41 0.79
N LEU A 404 23.50 -15.45 1.32
CA LEU A 404 22.19 -15.40 2.00
C LEU A 404 22.35 -15.18 3.51
N ALA A 405 23.46 -15.60 4.09
CA ALA A 405 23.70 -15.64 5.54
C ALA A 405 23.88 -14.26 6.17
N GLU A 406 24.39 -13.26 5.46
CA GLU A 406 24.53 -11.91 6.02
C GLU A 406 23.19 -11.26 6.39
N GLN A 407 22.09 -11.65 5.71
CA GLN A 407 20.72 -11.24 6.08
C GLN A 407 20.00 -12.24 7.00
N ILE A 408 20.47 -13.49 7.08
CA ILE A 408 19.86 -14.60 7.82
C ILE A 408 20.34 -14.68 9.27
N LEU A 409 21.46 -14.07 9.62
CA LEU A 409 22.05 -14.11 10.97
C LEU A 409 21.14 -13.54 12.08
N HIS A 410 20.02 -12.91 11.73
CA HIS A 410 19.03 -12.46 12.69
C HIS A 410 17.80 -13.39 12.87
N GLN A 411 17.70 -14.51 12.15
CA GLN A 411 16.60 -15.46 12.31
C GLN A 411 17.08 -16.92 12.40
N SER A 412 16.97 -17.49 13.57
CA SER A 412 17.40 -18.85 13.97
C SER A 412 16.57 -20.00 13.37
N SER A 413 15.87 -19.85 12.22
CA SER A 413 14.89 -20.82 11.71
C SER A 413 15.27 -21.58 10.42
N LEU A 414 16.49 -21.44 9.90
CA LEU A 414 16.92 -22.15 8.68
C LEU A 414 17.32 -23.63 8.94
N LYS A 415 16.35 -24.46 9.31
CA LYS A 415 16.52 -25.92 9.43
C LYS A 415 15.61 -26.77 8.55
N LYS A 416 14.92 -26.20 7.53
CA LYS A 416 14.13 -26.98 6.56
C LYS A 416 14.69 -26.82 5.15
N SER A 417 14.43 -27.80 4.29
CA SER A 417 14.87 -27.84 2.89
C SER A 417 14.64 -26.49 2.19
N THR A 418 15.72 -25.79 1.89
CA THR A 418 15.65 -24.48 1.26
C THR A 418 15.80 -24.65 -0.24
N HIS A 419 14.79 -24.23 -0.99
CA HIS A 419 14.83 -24.15 -2.45
C HIS A 419 15.48 -22.81 -2.85
N VAL A 420 16.54 -22.86 -3.62
CA VAL A 420 17.27 -21.67 -4.06
C VAL A 420 17.19 -21.52 -5.56
N TYR A 421 16.88 -20.32 -6.00
CA TYR A 421 16.75 -19.94 -7.40
C TYR A 421 17.61 -18.72 -7.68
N LYS A 422 18.07 -18.62 -8.93
CA LYS A 422 18.99 -17.56 -9.36
C LYS A 422 18.54 -16.98 -10.69
N LYS A 423 18.60 -15.65 -10.80
CA LYS A 423 18.52 -14.93 -12.07
C LYS A 423 19.69 -13.97 -12.20
N GLU A 424 20.41 -14.10 -13.30
CA GLU A 424 21.44 -13.16 -13.74
C GLU A 424 20.95 -12.36 -14.94
N ILE A 425 21.22 -11.07 -14.95
CA ILE A 425 20.97 -10.15 -16.07
C ILE A 425 22.26 -9.37 -16.33
N LYS A 426 22.66 -9.27 -17.59
CA LYS A 426 23.78 -8.43 -18.01
C LYS A 426 23.39 -6.95 -18.00
N TYR A 427 24.36 -6.08 -17.90
CA TYR A 427 24.14 -4.67 -18.12
C TYR A 427 23.52 -4.44 -19.50
N PRO A 428 22.56 -3.51 -19.63
CA PRO A 428 22.06 -3.09 -20.93
C PRO A 428 23.16 -2.30 -21.67
N ASP A 429 23.07 -2.27 -22.99
CA ASP A 429 23.97 -1.43 -23.80
C ASP A 429 23.73 0.06 -23.52
N LYS A 430 22.53 0.44 -23.09
CA LYS A 430 22.10 1.80 -22.82
C LYS A 430 21.01 1.82 -21.74
N GLY A 431 21.02 2.84 -20.87
CA GLY A 431 20.03 3.04 -19.81
C GLY A 431 20.10 2.01 -18.70
N TRP A 432 18.96 1.54 -18.24
CA TRP A 432 18.83 0.66 -17.08
C TRP A 432 17.97 -0.57 -17.39
N THR A 433 18.31 -1.68 -16.75
CA THR A 433 17.47 -2.88 -16.73
C THR A 433 16.96 -3.11 -15.31
N GLY A 434 15.64 -3.16 -15.14
CA GLY A 434 15.01 -3.64 -13.92
C GLY A 434 14.66 -5.12 -14.04
N PHE A 435 14.79 -5.90 -12.95
CA PHE A 435 14.35 -7.30 -12.90
C PHE A 435 14.04 -7.76 -11.48
N PHE A 436 13.14 -8.73 -11.36
CA PHE A 436 12.75 -9.37 -10.11
C PHE A 436 12.35 -10.83 -10.34
N ILE A 437 12.30 -11.63 -9.27
CA ILE A 437 11.84 -13.02 -9.31
C ILE A 437 10.44 -13.07 -8.71
N GLU A 438 9.51 -13.79 -9.38
CA GLU A 438 8.15 -14.05 -8.93
C GLU A 438 7.98 -15.55 -8.68
N ALA A 439 7.51 -15.90 -7.48
CA ALA A 439 7.18 -17.26 -7.07
C ALA A 439 5.68 -17.38 -6.78
N THR A 440 5.03 -18.38 -7.35
CA THR A 440 3.63 -18.73 -7.10
C THR A 440 3.57 -20.00 -6.26
N TYR A 441 2.82 -19.94 -5.19
CA TYR A 441 2.54 -21.08 -4.30
C TYR A 441 1.08 -21.47 -4.45
N SER A 442 0.83 -22.78 -4.52
CA SER A 442 -0.50 -23.39 -4.68
C SER A 442 -0.61 -24.58 -3.73
N GLY A 443 -1.81 -25.17 -3.62
CA GLY A 443 -1.98 -26.39 -2.82
C GLY A 443 -2.25 -26.11 -1.34
N PHE A 444 -2.82 -24.94 -1.05
CA PHE A 444 -3.41 -24.65 0.25
C PHE A 444 -4.65 -25.55 0.44
N GLU A 445 -5.82 -25.07 0.76
CA GLU A 445 -7.00 -25.94 0.94
C GLU A 445 -7.77 -26.17 -0.37
N ASP A 446 -7.77 -25.20 -1.28
CA ASP A 446 -8.43 -25.24 -2.57
C ASP A 446 -7.42 -25.14 -3.73
N SER A 447 -7.67 -25.87 -4.81
CA SER A 447 -6.82 -25.83 -6.00
C SER A 447 -6.80 -24.49 -6.73
N SER A 448 -7.81 -23.65 -6.51
CA SER A 448 -7.87 -22.28 -7.03
C SER A 448 -7.00 -21.29 -6.22
N GLU A 449 -6.67 -21.62 -4.98
CA GLU A 449 -5.90 -20.76 -4.08
C GLU A 449 -4.45 -20.62 -4.57
N LYS A 450 -3.99 -19.40 -4.69
CA LYS A 450 -2.63 -19.06 -5.15
C LYS A 450 -2.12 -17.87 -4.36
N LEU A 451 -0.95 -18.02 -3.76
CA LEU A 451 -0.21 -16.90 -3.19
C LEU A 451 0.97 -16.58 -4.12
N ILE A 452 1.14 -15.30 -4.45
CA ILE A 452 2.23 -14.84 -5.32
C ILE A 452 3.12 -13.90 -4.53
N ILE A 453 4.41 -14.20 -4.47
CA ILE A 453 5.40 -13.39 -3.75
C ILE A 453 6.54 -13.08 -4.72
N THR A 454 7.08 -11.86 -4.68
CA THR A 454 8.24 -11.48 -5.49
C THR A 454 9.42 -11.11 -4.61
N SER A 455 10.61 -11.14 -5.19
CA SER A 455 11.74 -10.37 -4.64
C SER A 455 11.48 -8.87 -4.82
N GLU A 456 12.29 -8.04 -4.16
CA GLU A 456 12.44 -6.63 -4.55
C GLU A 456 12.95 -6.52 -5.98
N LEU A 457 12.67 -5.38 -6.59
CA LEU A 457 13.23 -5.01 -7.89
C LEU A 457 14.73 -4.70 -7.76
N HIS A 458 15.51 -5.26 -8.66
CA HIS A 458 16.91 -4.91 -8.84
C HIS A 458 17.06 -4.14 -10.16
N ILE A 459 17.57 -2.92 -10.09
CA ILE A 459 17.84 -2.09 -11.27
C ILE A 459 19.35 -1.95 -11.45
N ILE A 460 19.81 -2.25 -12.65
CA ILE A 460 21.23 -2.20 -13.02
C ILE A 460 21.45 -1.34 -14.29
N PRO A 461 22.56 -0.58 -14.36
CA PRO A 461 23.51 -0.29 -13.28
C PRO A 461 22.83 0.42 -12.09
N GLU A 462 23.42 0.33 -10.91
CA GLU A 462 22.95 1.02 -9.69
C GLU A 462 23.35 2.51 -9.70
N THR A 463 23.01 3.19 -10.79
CA THR A 463 23.32 4.60 -11.02
C THR A 463 22.03 5.40 -11.23
N PHE A 464 22.16 6.70 -11.11
CA PHE A 464 21.08 7.64 -11.37
C PHE A 464 21.48 8.60 -12.50
N PRO A 465 20.52 9.08 -13.31
CA PRO A 465 20.80 10.04 -14.36
C PRO A 465 21.10 11.45 -13.84
N CYS A 466 20.62 11.77 -12.64
CA CYS A 466 20.81 13.09 -12.01
C CYS A 466 21.30 12.95 -10.58
N GLU A 467 22.05 13.98 -10.13
CA GLU A 467 22.35 14.19 -8.74
C GLU A 467 21.09 14.48 -7.94
N ASP A 468 21.18 14.43 -6.64
CA ASP A 468 20.09 14.77 -5.75
C ASP A 468 19.84 16.27 -5.74
N CYS A 469 18.63 16.67 -5.36
CA CYS A 469 18.25 18.06 -5.24
C CYS A 469 18.17 18.50 -3.78
N VAL A 470 18.40 19.78 -3.55
CA VAL A 470 18.23 20.42 -2.22
C VAL A 470 17.40 21.67 -2.38
N ARG A 471 16.30 21.77 -1.60
CA ARG A 471 15.43 22.96 -1.54
C ARG A 471 14.94 23.42 -2.93
N GLU A 472 15.35 24.63 -3.36
CA GLU A 472 14.89 25.25 -4.60
C GLU A 472 15.25 24.44 -5.86
N GLU A 473 16.34 23.67 -5.83
CA GLU A 473 16.73 22.78 -6.91
C GLU A 473 15.69 21.69 -7.15
N CYS A 474 14.94 21.34 -6.10
CA CYS A 474 13.86 20.35 -6.17
C CYS A 474 12.60 20.87 -6.91
N TYR A 475 12.57 22.13 -7.36
CA TYR A 475 11.47 22.59 -8.23
C TYR A 475 11.45 21.84 -9.55
N SER A 476 12.53 21.93 -10.34
CA SER A 476 12.70 21.21 -11.61
C SER A 476 11.45 21.26 -12.54
N LYS A 477 11.00 20.09 -13.03
CA LYS A 477 9.90 19.97 -14.02
C LYS A 477 9.04 18.73 -13.75
N LEU A 478 7.82 18.75 -14.28
CA LEU A 478 7.01 17.54 -14.44
C LEU A 478 7.45 16.76 -15.70
N VAL A 479 7.51 15.44 -15.57
CA VAL A 479 7.95 14.55 -16.64
C VAL A 479 7.04 13.34 -16.81
#